data_dd681d8ecc8eb7ceee2aa787fd6851cf
#
_entry.id   dd681d8ecc8eb7ceee2aa787fd6851cf
#
_cell.length_a   1.000
_cell.length_b   1.000
_cell.length_c   1.000
_cell.angle_alpha   90.00
_cell.angle_beta   90.00
_cell.angle_gamma   90.00
#
_symmetry.space_group_name_H-M   'P 1'
#
loop_
_entity.id
_entity.type
_entity.pdbx_description
1 polymer ?
#
loop_
_entity_poly.entity_id
_entity_poly.type
_entity_poly.pdbx_seq_one_letter_code
_entity_poly.pdbx_strand_id
1 'polypeptide(L)'
;QKTAYEIGVRLVGSEMCIRDRYRYAKAYNDAYVIVESNDQGAVVCNGLYYDLEYENMFVESSVKAAGIGATMTRRVKRIGCSTIKDFIEQGKLKIVDQQTIIEMSTFVSRGKTFMAIAPNHDDLMMNLVLFSWFATTDIFRSLTDIDMKEMLYKERLKEIQDDMLPVGYLGDNNEEHKYTKDKDGTIWFEEDTNLINW
;
A
#
# COMPACT_ATOMS: atom_id res chain seq x y z
N GLN A 1 -21.60 -11.55 33.31
CA GLN A 1 -21.01 -10.21 33.46
C GLN A 1 -19.50 -10.35 33.31
N LYS A 2 -18.91 -9.69 32.28
CA LYS A 2 -17.45 -9.64 32.13
C LYS A 2 -16.89 -8.72 33.21
N THR A 3 -15.80 -9.13 33.83
CA THR A 3 -15.14 -8.34 34.87
C THR A 3 -14.45 -7.10 34.28
N ALA A 4 -14.30 -6.07 35.08
CA ALA A 4 -13.58 -4.84 34.67
C ALA A 4 -12.15 -5.14 34.20
N TYR A 5 -11.52 -6.21 34.72
CA TYR A 5 -10.22 -6.70 34.29
C TYR A 5 -10.23 -7.25 32.86
N GLU A 6 -11.24 -8.07 32.50
CA GLU A 6 -11.37 -8.61 31.14
C GLU A 6 -11.63 -7.53 30.10
N ILE A 7 -12.38 -6.48 30.49
CA ILE A 7 -12.61 -5.31 29.64
C ILE A 7 -11.32 -4.52 29.48
N GLY A 8 -10.55 -4.31 30.55
CA GLY A 8 -9.28 -3.59 30.53
C GLY A 8 -8.22 -4.29 29.65
N VAL A 9 -8.06 -5.60 29.80
CA VAL A 9 -7.13 -6.40 28.98
C VAL A 9 -7.51 -6.36 27.49
N ARG A 10 -8.79 -6.36 27.18
CA ARG A 10 -9.28 -6.29 25.81
C ARG A 10 -9.06 -4.91 25.17
N LEU A 11 -9.21 -3.82 25.95
CA LEU A 11 -8.92 -2.47 25.49
C LEU A 11 -7.42 -2.27 25.25
N VAL A 12 -6.58 -2.69 26.19
CA VAL A 12 -5.11 -2.63 26.04
C VAL A 12 -4.65 -3.44 24.81
N GLY A 13 -5.23 -4.60 24.58
CA GLY A 13 -4.96 -5.39 23.38
C GLY A 13 -5.34 -4.69 22.08
N SER A 14 -6.46 -3.97 22.04
CA SER A 14 -6.91 -3.24 20.85
C SER A 14 -6.03 -2.03 20.55
N GLU A 15 -5.63 -1.26 21.56
CA GLU A 15 -4.73 -0.10 21.38
C GLU A 15 -3.34 -0.53 20.88
N MET A 16 -2.78 -1.60 21.42
CA MET A 16 -1.51 -2.15 20.93
C MET A 16 -1.63 -2.57 19.45
N CYS A 17 -2.72 -3.25 19.11
CA CYS A 17 -2.99 -3.63 17.72
C CYS A 17 -3.15 -2.43 16.78
N ILE A 18 -3.75 -1.31 17.20
CA ILE A 18 -3.91 -0.09 16.39
C ILE A 18 -2.56 0.52 16.08
N ARG A 19 -1.71 0.71 17.11
CA ARG A 19 -0.35 1.25 16.95
C ARG A 19 0.54 0.38 16.07
N ASP A 20 0.44 -0.93 16.21
CA ASP A 20 1.21 -1.84 15.37
C ASP A 20 0.78 -1.74 13.89
N ARG A 21 -0.51 -1.69 13.61
CA ARG A 21 -1.03 -1.47 12.25
C ARG A 21 -0.55 -0.16 11.65
N TYR A 22 -0.60 0.92 12.44
CA TYR A 22 -0.04 2.22 12.05
C TYR A 22 1.45 2.12 11.70
N ARG A 23 2.25 1.47 12.55
CA ARG A 23 3.69 1.29 12.30
C ARG A 23 3.97 0.48 11.02
N TYR A 24 3.21 -0.58 10.79
CA TYR A 24 3.32 -1.34 9.54
C TYR A 24 2.92 -0.49 8.33
N ALA A 25 1.82 0.22 8.39
CA ALA A 25 1.38 1.08 7.29
C ALA A 25 2.45 2.13 6.94
N LYS A 26 3.04 2.76 7.94
CA LYS A 26 4.17 3.69 7.76
C LYS A 26 5.42 3.00 7.20
N ALA A 27 5.76 1.81 7.70
CA ALA A 27 6.93 1.05 7.23
C ALA A 27 6.80 0.60 5.76
N TYR A 28 5.58 0.41 5.27
CA TYR A 28 5.27 0.09 3.87
C TYR A 28 4.97 1.34 3.03
N ASN A 29 5.66 2.44 3.29
CA ASN A 29 5.58 3.67 2.51
C ASN A 29 4.18 4.31 2.53
N ASP A 30 3.64 4.51 3.71
CA ASP A 30 2.29 5.04 3.91
C ASP A 30 1.21 4.24 3.16
N ALA A 31 1.26 2.93 3.29
CA ALA A 31 0.40 2.00 2.57
C ALA A 31 -1.09 2.34 2.70
N TYR A 32 -1.85 2.14 1.63
CA TYR A 32 -3.30 2.26 1.67
C TYR A 32 -3.90 1.14 2.53
N VAL A 33 -4.59 1.50 3.61
CA VAL A 33 -5.08 0.57 4.62
C VAL A 33 -6.58 0.31 4.46
N ILE A 34 -6.95 -0.97 4.41
CA ILE A 34 -8.33 -1.41 4.41
C ILE A 34 -8.57 -2.23 5.67
N VAL A 35 -9.55 -1.84 6.45
CA VAL A 35 -9.95 -2.54 7.67
C VAL A 35 -11.40 -2.96 7.52
N GLU A 36 -11.71 -4.20 7.91
CA GLU A 36 -13.10 -4.62 8.08
C GLU A 36 -13.72 -3.84 9.24
N SER A 37 -14.77 -3.06 8.97
CA SER A 37 -15.39 -2.16 9.95
C SER A 37 -16.44 -2.83 10.84
N ASN A 38 -16.68 -4.13 10.67
CA ASN A 38 -17.64 -4.86 11.50
C ASN A 38 -17.12 -4.99 12.94
N ASP A 39 -18.00 -4.87 13.92
CA ASP A 39 -17.73 -5.07 15.35
C ASP A 39 -16.48 -4.34 15.87
N GLN A 40 -15.43 -5.09 16.19
CA GLN A 40 -14.16 -4.56 16.71
C GLN A 40 -13.37 -3.75 15.66
N GLY A 41 -13.61 -4.00 14.41
CA GLY A 41 -12.95 -3.30 13.31
C GLY A 41 -13.27 -1.80 13.30
N ALA A 42 -14.47 -1.41 13.70
CA ALA A 42 -14.84 0.02 13.82
C ALA A 42 -13.95 0.77 14.82
N VAL A 43 -13.56 0.13 15.93
CA VAL A 43 -12.63 0.73 16.91
C VAL A 43 -11.25 0.93 16.29
N VAL A 44 -10.77 -0.05 15.52
CA VAL A 44 -9.49 0.04 14.81
C VAL A 44 -9.52 1.14 13.75
N CYS A 45 -10.60 1.24 12.99
CA CYS A 45 -10.78 2.29 11.99
C CYS A 45 -10.73 3.69 12.64
N ASN A 46 -11.49 3.90 13.71
CA ASN A 46 -11.51 5.17 14.41
C ASN A 46 -10.16 5.52 15.03
N GLY A 47 -9.50 4.57 15.67
CA GLY A 47 -8.19 4.79 16.27
C GLY A 47 -7.10 5.11 15.25
N LEU A 48 -7.12 4.48 14.07
CA LEU A 48 -6.19 4.83 13.00
C LEU A 48 -6.49 6.21 12.42
N TYR A 49 -7.74 6.48 12.10
CA TYR A 49 -8.11 7.68 11.35
C TYR A 49 -8.14 8.93 12.23
N TYR A 50 -8.79 8.87 13.41
CA TYR A 50 -8.98 10.04 14.27
C TYR A 50 -7.87 10.20 15.32
N ASP A 51 -7.42 9.10 15.97
CA ASP A 51 -6.45 9.20 17.06
C ASP A 51 -5.00 9.28 16.55
N LEU A 52 -4.68 8.59 15.44
CA LEU A 52 -3.36 8.57 14.83
C LEU A 52 -3.28 9.36 13.51
N GLU A 53 -4.36 10.02 13.12
CA GLU A 53 -4.45 10.88 11.92
C GLU A 53 -3.94 10.20 10.64
N TYR A 54 -4.23 8.89 10.51
CA TYR A 54 -3.84 8.14 9.33
C TYR A 54 -4.92 8.22 8.26
N GLU A 55 -4.77 9.14 7.31
CA GLU A 55 -5.80 9.44 6.30
C GLU A 55 -5.80 8.47 5.12
N ASN A 56 -4.69 7.75 4.86
CA ASN A 56 -4.57 6.84 3.71
C ASN A 56 -5.32 5.52 3.95
N MET A 57 -6.62 5.63 4.18
CA MET A 57 -7.50 4.52 4.52
C MET A 57 -8.70 4.44 3.57
N PHE A 58 -9.22 3.22 3.45
CA PHE A 58 -10.48 3.00 2.73
C PHE A 58 -11.65 3.63 3.49
N VAL A 59 -12.38 4.51 2.79
CA VAL A 59 -13.62 5.13 3.26
C VAL A 59 -14.76 4.69 2.36
N GLU A 60 -15.77 4.04 2.93
CA GLU A 60 -16.96 3.64 2.20
C GLU A 60 -17.86 4.86 1.95
N SER A 61 -17.93 5.33 0.72
CA SER A 61 -18.74 6.50 0.31
C SER A 61 -20.10 6.11 -0.26
N SER A 62 -20.72 5.06 0.24
CA SER A 62 -22.06 4.68 -0.23
C SER A 62 -23.15 5.56 0.39
N VAL A 63 -24.19 5.85 -0.38
CA VAL A 63 -25.35 6.69 0.06
C VAL A 63 -26.04 6.15 1.33
N LYS A 64 -25.77 4.90 1.70
CA LYS A 64 -26.39 4.21 2.84
C LYS A 64 -25.44 3.95 4.02
N ALA A 65 -24.12 4.08 3.82
CA ALA A 65 -23.12 3.84 4.84
C ALA A 65 -21.87 4.68 4.51
N ALA A 66 -21.84 5.90 5.05
CA ALA A 66 -20.59 6.65 5.08
C ALA A 66 -19.84 6.19 6.33
N GLY A 67 -18.70 5.53 6.18
CA GLY A 67 -17.91 5.03 7.30
C GLY A 67 -16.46 4.74 6.90
N ILE A 68 -15.58 4.81 7.88
CA ILE A 68 -14.18 4.43 7.70
C ILE A 68 -14.09 2.90 7.75
N GLY A 69 -13.38 2.32 6.78
CA GLY A 69 -13.26 0.87 6.63
C GLY A 69 -14.33 0.27 5.73
N ALA A 70 -14.22 -1.02 5.49
CA ALA A 70 -15.09 -1.77 4.60
C ALA A 70 -16.06 -2.65 5.41
N THR A 71 -17.34 -2.55 5.12
CA THR A 71 -18.35 -3.39 5.77
C THR A 71 -18.42 -4.76 5.10
N MET A 72 -18.06 -5.82 5.83
CA MET A 72 -18.13 -7.19 5.33
C MET A 72 -19.58 -7.69 5.30
N THR A 73 -20.24 -7.48 4.19
CA THR A 73 -21.58 -8.00 3.92
C THR A 73 -21.51 -9.36 3.23
N ARG A 74 -22.63 -10.10 3.19
CA ARG A 74 -22.71 -11.35 2.42
C ARG A 74 -22.40 -11.16 0.93
N ARG A 75 -22.72 -9.99 0.38
CA ARG A 75 -22.43 -9.64 -1.00
C ARG A 75 -20.93 -9.43 -1.21
N VAL A 76 -20.28 -8.65 -0.34
CA VAL A 76 -18.84 -8.41 -0.36
C VAL A 76 -18.10 -9.73 -0.26
N LYS A 77 -18.44 -10.56 0.72
CA LYS A 77 -17.84 -11.90 0.91
C LYS A 77 -17.97 -12.78 -0.33
N ARG A 78 -19.15 -12.80 -0.97
CA ARG A 78 -19.38 -13.62 -2.17
C ARG A 78 -18.54 -13.13 -3.35
N ILE A 79 -18.50 -11.81 -3.60
CA ILE A 79 -17.68 -11.22 -4.66
C ILE A 79 -16.21 -11.50 -4.41
N GLY A 80 -15.71 -11.26 -3.20
CA GLY A 80 -14.33 -11.54 -2.84
C GLY A 80 -13.94 -13.02 -3.04
N CYS A 81 -14.79 -13.95 -2.60
CA CYS A 81 -14.54 -15.40 -2.78
C CYS A 81 -14.53 -15.81 -4.27
N SER A 82 -15.38 -15.22 -5.12
CA SER A 82 -15.34 -15.48 -6.55
C SER A 82 -14.08 -14.91 -7.18
N THR A 83 -13.76 -13.67 -6.85
CA THR A 83 -12.61 -12.96 -7.42
C THR A 83 -11.27 -13.59 -7.02
N ILE A 84 -11.12 -14.06 -5.77
CA ILE A 84 -9.87 -14.74 -5.36
C ILE A 84 -9.67 -16.04 -6.13
N LYS A 85 -10.75 -16.79 -6.38
CA LYS A 85 -10.69 -17.99 -7.19
C LYS A 85 -10.20 -17.65 -8.62
N ASP A 86 -10.80 -16.66 -9.25
CA ASP A 86 -10.42 -16.19 -10.58
C ASP A 86 -8.96 -15.71 -10.63
N PHE A 87 -8.49 -15.01 -9.60
CA PHE A 87 -7.11 -14.54 -9.53
C PHE A 87 -6.10 -15.67 -9.42
N ILE A 88 -6.42 -16.71 -8.66
CA ILE A 88 -5.56 -17.89 -8.52
C ILE A 88 -5.55 -18.70 -9.83
N GLU A 89 -6.72 -18.96 -10.41
CA GLU A 89 -6.86 -19.73 -11.67
C GLU A 89 -6.16 -19.02 -12.84
N GLN A 90 -6.17 -17.69 -12.87
CA GLN A 90 -5.50 -16.89 -13.90
C GLN A 90 -4.02 -16.61 -13.59
N GLY A 91 -3.48 -17.11 -12.48
CA GLY A 91 -2.10 -16.89 -12.07
C GLY A 91 -1.78 -15.44 -11.66
N LYS A 92 -2.81 -14.60 -11.45
CA LYS A 92 -2.66 -13.20 -11.01
C LYS A 92 -2.31 -13.06 -9.54
N LEU A 93 -2.66 -14.05 -8.72
CA LEU A 93 -2.36 -14.10 -7.29
C LEU A 93 -1.62 -15.40 -6.98
N LYS A 94 -0.43 -15.26 -6.41
CA LYS A 94 0.37 -16.39 -5.93
C LYS A 94 0.47 -16.31 -4.42
N ILE A 95 -0.03 -17.33 -3.74
CA ILE A 95 0.02 -17.46 -2.28
C ILE A 95 1.15 -18.43 -1.94
N VAL A 96 2.07 -17.98 -1.11
CA VAL A 96 3.25 -18.77 -0.69
C VAL A 96 3.23 -19.08 0.81
N ASP A 97 2.41 -18.38 1.59
CA ASP A 97 2.28 -18.58 3.02
C ASP A 97 1.53 -19.87 3.32
N GLN A 98 2.19 -20.76 4.06
CA GLN A 98 1.64 -22.09 4.37
C GLN A 98 0.37 -22.02 5.22
N GLN A 99 0.30 -21.10 6.18
CA GLN A 99 -0.84 -20.96 7.06
C GLN A 99 -2.09 -20.49 6.30
N THR A 100 -1.92 -19.54 5.41
CA THR A 100 -2.99 -19.09 4.51
C THR A 100 -3.51 -20.23 3.62
N ILE A 101 -2.61 -21.07 3.10
CA ILE A 101 -3.00 -22.24 2.28
C ILE A 101 -3.81 -23.25 3.12
N ILE A 102 -3.42 -23.48 4.39
CA ILE A 102 -4.17 -24.34 5.30
C ILE A 102 -5.56 -23.78 5.56
N GLU A 103 -5.71 -22.48 5.85
CA GLU A 103 -7.02 -21.87 6.03
C GLU A 103 -7.89 -21.98 4.77
N MET A 104 -7.30 -21.74 3.59
CA MET A 104 -7.99 -21.93 2.31
C MET A 104 -8.52 -23.35 2.11
N SER A 105 -7.75 -24.38 2.50
CA SER A 105 -8.13 -25.78 2.34
C SER A 105 -9.32 -26.17 3.22
N THR A 106 -9.53 -25.46 4.33
CA THR A 106 -10.63 -25.69 5.28
C THR A 106 -11.81 -24.73 5.11
N PHE A 107 -11.70 -23.78 4.17
CA PHE A 107 -12.71 -22.77 3.90
C PHE A 107 -13.76 -23.28 2.92
N VAL A 108 -14.99 -23.40 3.37
CA VAL A 108 -16.08 -24.04 2.62
C VAL A 108 -17.33 -23.17 2.53
N SER A 109 -18.12 -23.43 1.49
CA SER A 109 -19.46 -22.87 1.38
C SER A 109 -20.42 -23.58 2.33
N ARG A 110 -21.06 -22.82 3.21
CA ARG A 110 -22.07 -23.35 4.14
C ARG A 110 -23.38 -22.57 3.96
N GLY A 111 -24.28 -23.14 3.20
CA GLY A 111 -25.56 -22.51 2.88
C GLY A 111 -25.38 -21.22 2.06
N LYS A 112 -25.64 -20.05 2.68
CA LYS A 112 -25.54 -18.75 2.01
C LYS A 112 -24.26 -17.98 2.33
N THR A 113 -23.32 -18.57 3.03
CA THR A 113 -22.06 -17.94 3.43
C THR A 113 -20.87 -18.89 3.26
N PHE A 114 -19.66 -18.36 3.47
CA PHE A 114 -18.41 -19.11 3.46
C PHE A 114 -17.76 -18.98 4.82
N MET A 115 -17.15 -20.04 5.32
CA MET A 115 -16.49 -20.07 6.62
C MET A 115 -15.54 -21.26 6.71
N ALA A 116 -14.59 -21.21 7.65
CA ALA A 116 -13.77 -22.37 7.97
C ALA A 116 -14.60 -23.49 8.63
N ILE A 117 -14.18 -24.72 8.42
CA ILE A 117 -14.70 -25.89 9.14
C ILE A 117 -14.12 -25.86 10.55
N ALA A 118 -14.98 -25.90 11.57
CA ALA A 118 -14.54 -25.98 12.96
C ALA A 118 -13.64 -27.24 13.20
N PRO A 119 -12.54 -27.12 13.97
CA PRO A 119 -12.14 -26.01 14.85
C PRO A 119 -11.24 -24.93 14.19
N ASN A 120 -11.11 -24.91 12.85
CA ASN A 120 -10.20 -24.04 12.14
C ASN A 120 -10.71 -22.59 12.11
N HIS A 121 -9.78 -21.67 11.87
CA HIS A 121 -10.01 -20.23 11.70
C HIS A 121 -9.94 -19.84 10.24
N ASP A 122 -10.50 -18.69 9.88
CA ASP A 122 -10.51 -18.15 8.51
C ASP A 122 -10.01 -16.68 8.43
N ASP A 123 -9.22 -16.25 9.41
CA ASP A 123 -8.80 -14.86 9.53
C ASP A 123 -7.93 -14.41 8.35
N LEU A 124 -6.94 -15.22 7.97
CA LEU A 124 -6.07 -14.94 6.83
C LEU A 124 -6.84 -15.05 5.50
N MET A 125 -7.70 -16.05 5.39
CA MET A 125 -8.56 -16.19 4.22
C MET A 125 -9.52 -15.02 4.07
N MET A 126 -10.08 -14.51 5.17
CA MET A 126 -10.96 -13.33 5.15
C MET A 126 -10.24 -12.07 4.72
N ASN A 127 -8.96 -11.89 5.08
CA ASN A 127 -8.15 -10.78 4.58
C ASN A 127 -7.97 -10.86 3.05
N LEU A 128 -7.73 -12.04 2.50
CA LEU A 128 -7.64 -12.25 1.06
C LEU A 128 -8.98 -12.00 0.35
N VAL A 129 -10.08 -12.41 0.96
CA VAL A 129 -11.45 -12.16 0.46
C VAL A 129 -11.71 -10.66 0.41
N LEU A 130 -11.35 -9.91 1.45
CA LEU A 130 -11.48 -8.46 1.52
C LEU A 130 -10.63 -7.77 0.45
N PHE A 131 -9.37 -8.16 0.33
CA PHE A 131 -8.47 -7.65 -0.71
C PHE A 131 -9.02 -7.93 -2.12
N SER A 132 -9.46 -9.15 -2.38
CA SER A 132 -9.97 -9.53 -3.70
C SER A 132 -11.26 -8.78 -4.07
N TRP A 133 -12.13 -8.53 -3.10
CA TRP A 133 -13.27 -7.65 -3.31
C TRP A 133 -12.83 -6.21 -3.60
N PHE A 134 -11.89 -5.67 -2.81
CA PHE A 134 -11.38 -4.32 -3.01
C PHE A 134 -10.76 -4.14 -4.41
N ALA A 135 -10.05 -5.15 -4.90
CA ALA A 135 -9.47 -5.15 -6.25
C ALA A 135 -10.50 -5.01 -7.38
N THR A 136 -11.80 -5.24 -7.08
CA THR A 136 -12.88 -5.00 -8.05
C THR A 136 -13.43 -3.57 -8.03
N THR A 137 -13.02 -2.76 -7.07
CA THR A 137 -13.54 -1.38 -6.89
C THR A 137 -12.84 -0.39 -7.80
N ASP A 138 -13.54 0.71 -8.10
CA ASP A 138 -12.97 1.80 -8.90
C ASP A 138 -11.86 2.55 -8.14
N ILE A 139 -11.91 2.53 -6.80
CA ILE A 139 -10.85 3.09 -5.95
C ILE A 139 -9.54 2.34 -6.19
N PHE A 140 -9.57 1.01 -6.19
CA PHE A 140 -8.37 0.21 -6.46
C PHE A 140 -7.80 0.51 -7.85
N ARG A 141 -8.66 0.61 -8.87
CA ARG A 141 -8.23 0.96 -10.23
C ARG A 141 -7.56 2.32 -10.28
N SER A 142 -8.17 3.33 -9.64
CA SER A 142 -7.59 4.67 -9.62
C SER A 142 -6.24 4.72 -8.92
N LEU A 143 -6.06 3.99 -7.80
CA LEU A 143 -4.79 3.89 -7.09
C LEU A 143 -3.71 3.22 -7.95
N THR A 144 -4.02 2.07 -8.56
CA THR A 144 -3.06 1.36 -9.43
C THR A 144 -2.74 2.11 -10.71
N ASP A 145 -3.70 2.83 -11.29
CA ASP A 145 -3.46 3.67 -12.46
C ASP A 145 -2.55 4.87 -12.16
N ILE A 146 -2.68 5.46 -10.98
CA ILE A 146 -1.80 6.55 -10.50
C ILE A 146 -0.39 6.01 -10.31
N ASP A 147 -0.22 4.91 -9.60
CA ASP A 147 1.08 4.30 -9.34
C ASP A 147 1.78 3.87 -10.65
N MET A 148 1.03 3.31 -11.58
CA MET A 148 1.56 2.93 -12.90
C MET A 148 2.03 4.16 -13.69
N LYS A 149 1.25 5.24 -13.70
CA LYS A 149 1.63 6.49 -14.35
C LYS A 149 2.87 7.11 -13.73
N GLU A 150 2.96 7.10 -12.41
CA GLU A 150 4.13 7.62 -11.69
C GLU A 150 5.38 6.78 -11.96
N MET A 151 5.25 5.46 -11.99
CA MET A 151 6.34 4.56 -12.34
C MET A 151 6.84 4.81 -13.77
N LEU A 152 5.94 4.88 -14.75
CA LEU A 152 6.27 5.18 -16.15
C LEU A 152 6.89 6.57 -16.30
N TYR A 153 6.43 7.55 -15.54
CA TYR A 153 7.00 8.90 -15.54
C TYR A 153 8.43 8.91 -14.99
N LYS A 154 8.67 8.22 -13.87
CA LYS A 154 10.03 8.07 -13.28
C LYS A 154 10.99 7.33 -14.22
N GLU A 155 10.51 6.28 -14.88
CA GLU A 155 11.30 5.52 -15.85
C GLU A 155 11.67 6.40 -17.06
N ARG A 156 10.72 7.16 -17.57
CA ARG A 156 10.96 8.09 -18.68
C ARG A 156 11.89 9.26 -18.30
N LEU A 157 11.79 9.77 -17.07
CA LEU A 157 12.73 10.78 -16.57
C LEU A 157 14.15 10.22 -16.49
N LYS A 158 14.30 8.97 -16.06
CA LYS A 158 15.59 8.30 -15.98
C LYS A 158 16.20 8.12 -17.38
N GLU A 159 15.41 7.66 -18.36
CA GLU A 159 15.85 7.56 -19.76
C GLU A 159 16.32 8.93 -20.29
N ILE A 160 15.54 9.98 -20.08
CA ILE A 160 15.92 11.34 -20.50
C ILE A 160 17.21 11.78 -19.79
N GLN A 161 17.38 11.47 -18.52
CA GLN A 161 18.56 11.84 -17.75
C GLN A 161 19.80 11.06 -18.19
N ASP A 162 19.63 9.79 -18.56
CA ASP A 162 20.70 8.94 -19.09
C ASP A 162 21.09 9.35 -20.54
N ASP A 163 20.13 9.88 -21.33
CA ASP A 163 20.34 10.39 -22.69
C ASP A 163 20.83 11.85 -22.71
N MET A 164 20.73 12.60 -21.61
CA MET A 164 21.28 13.94 -21.50
C MET A 164 22.81 13.85 -21.39
N LEU A 165 23.49 14.08 -22.51
CA LEU A 165 24.93 14.34 -22.48
C LEU A 165 25.23 15.50 -21.51
N PRO A 166 26.24 15.36 -20.66
CA PRO A 166 26.64 16.47 -19.79
C PRO A 166 26.90 17.72 -20.63
N VAL A 167 26.18 18.79 -20.33
CA VAL A 167 26.16 20.08 -21.09
C VAL A 167 27.56 20.68 -21.27
N GLY A 168 28.60 20.12 -20.64
CA GLY A 168 29.98 20.50 -20.77
C GLY A 168 30.74 19.97 -22.01
N TYR A 169 30.11 19.15 -22.88
CA TYR A 169 30.82 18.52 -24.02
C TYR A 169 30.58 19.19 -25.38
N LEU A 170 29.96 20.37 -25.43
CA LEU A 170 29.82 21.14 -26.65
C LEU A 170 30.89 22.24 -26.78
N GLY A 171 32.02 22.09 -26.16
CA GLY A 171 33.20 22.92 -26.32
C GLY A 171 34.13 22.35 -27.36
N ASP A 172 34.53 23.19 -28.29
CA ASP A 172 35.45 22.94 -29.39
C ASP A 172 36.73 22.20 -28.94
N ASN A 173 37.19 21.25 -29.73
CA ASN A 173 38.19 20.21 -29.44
C ASN A 173 39.63 20.70 -29.20
N ASN A 174 39.90 21.90 -28.71
CA ASN A 174 41.26 22.42 -28.55
C ASN A 174 41.61 23.24 -27.32
N GLU A 175 40.73 23.36 -26.33
CA GLU A 175 41.13 24.06 -25.11
C GLU A 175 40.94 23.13 -23.89
N GLU A 176 42.04 22.80 -23.22
CA GLU A 176 42.05 22.09 -21.94
C GLU A 176 41.43 23.02 -20.86
N HIS A 177 40.12 22.98 -20.68
CA HIS A 177 39.49 23.67 -19.57
C HIS A 177 39.94 23.06 -18.24
N LYS A 178 40.72 23.82 -17.48
CA LYS A 178 41.10 23.41 -16.14
C LYS A 178 39.92 23.55 -15.22
N TYR A 179 39.62 22.49 -14.54
CA TYR A 179 38.57 22.44 -13.52
C TYR A 179 39.15 21.96 -12.19
N THR A 180 38.64 22.47 -11.10
CA THR A 180 38.93 21.99 -9.75
C THR A 180 37.66 21.37 -9.14
N LYS A 181 37.87 20.29 -8.42
CA LYS A 181 36.79 19.57 -7.73
C LYS A 181 36.92 19.76 -6.23
N ASP A 182 35.90 20.32 -5.62
CA ASP A 182 35.85 20.51 -4.18
C ASP A 182 35.56 19.20 -3.44
N LYS A 183 35.76 19.16 -2.13
CA LYS A 183 35.55 17.98 -1.28
C LYS A 183 34.12 17.46 -1.31
N ASP A 184 33.16 18.31 -1.67
CA ASP A 184 31.72 18.00 -1.78
C ASP A 184 31.32 17.51 -3.18
N GLY A 185 32.29 17.36 -4.10
CA GLY A 185 32.04 16.87 -5.46
C GLY A 185 31.63 17.95 -6.47
N THR A 186 31.53 19.20 -6.07
CA THR A 186 31.23 20.33 -6.95
C THR A 186 32.40 20.65 -7.87
N ILE A 187 32.13 20.80 -9.17
CA ILE A 187 33.14 21.08 -10.21
C ILE A 187 33.12 22.58 -10.49
N TRP A 188 34.28 23.24 -10.37
CA TRP A 188 34.47 24.63 -10.68
C TRP A 188 35.38 24.73 -11.93
N PHE A 189 34.95 25.51 -12.91
CA PHE A 189 35.76 25.84 -14.08
C PHE A 189 36.56 27.10 -13.81
N GLU A 190 37.86 27.10 -14.14
CA GLU A 190 38.68 28.31 -14.08
C GLU A 190 38.30 29.18 -15.27
N GLU A 191 37.82 30.42 -15.03
CA GLU A 191 37.61 31.41 -16.07
C GLU A 191 38.97 31.90 -16.55
N ASP A 192 39.25 31.76 -17.86
CA ASP A 192 40.40 32.38 -18.50
C ASP A 192 40.21 33.90 -18.51
N THR A 193 40.88 34.58 -17.60
CA THR A 193 40.88 36.06 -17.45
C THR A 193 41.61 36.78 -18.58
N ASN A 194 41.93 36.13 -19.68
CA ASN A 194 42.71 36.74 -20.79
C ASN A 194 41.87 37.34 -21.94
N LEU A 195 40.55 37.47 -21.78
CA LEU A 195 39.68 38.01 -22.85
C LEU A 195 39.13 39.44 -22.60
N ILE A 196 39.81 40.27 -21.82
CA ILE A 196 39.46 41.70 -21.78
C ILE A 196 40.74 42.54 -22.00
N ASN A 197 41.11 42.67 -23.24
CA ASN A 197 41.90 43.78 -23.73
C ASN A 197 41.24 44.32 -25.00
N TRP A 198 40.38 45.29 -24.80
CA TRP A 198 40.02 46.33 -25.76
C TRP A 198 39.99 47.66 -25.03
#